data_19b87972b678356135fd669914ae1391
#
_entry.id   19b87972b678356135fd669914ae1391
#
_cell.length_a   1.000
_cell.length_b   1.000
_cell.length_c   1.000
_cell.angle_alpha   90.00
_cell.angle_beta   90.00
_cell.angle_gamma   90.00
#
_symmetry.space_group_name_H-M   'P 1'
#
loop_
_entity.id
_entity.type
_entity.pdbx_description
1 polymer ?
#
loop_
_entity_poly.entity_id
_entity_poly.type
_entity_poly.pdbx_seq_one_letter_code
_entity_poly.pdbx_strand_id
1 'polypeptide(L)'
;MLFNLFKNTLWAFFVLAILQTSALSFTLEVAGNIENTTYPVKKSYLFTDKQLLAMPVRSITTSTSWTPQRKFEGIGVADILARVGAKGSTLTFYALNDYYIDVPLSDVEKYNMILAYKMDGVMLKIRNFGPLFLVYPRDAAGPELNSPLYNSRFIWQVDRIVIK
;
A
#
# COMPACT_ATOMS: atom_id res chain seq x y z
N MET A 1 -64.02 -41.43 18.74
CA MET A 1 -63.26 -41.54 17.49
C MET A 1 -62.55 -40.22 17.26
N LEU A 2 -61.31 -40.14 17.76
CA LEU A 2 -60.53 -38.87 17.86
C LEU A 2 -59.49 -38.89 16.76
N PHE A 3 -59.57 -37.92 15.82
CA PHE A 3 -58.53 -37.66 14.83
C PHE A 3 -57.55 -36.65 15.37
N ASN A 4 -56.33 -37.09 15.66
CA ASN A 4 -55.20 -36.22 15.99
C ASN A 4 -54.54 -35.74 14.71
N LEU A 5 -54.63 -34.41 14.45
CA LEU A 5 -53.85 -33.75 13.43
C LEU A 5 -52.52 -33.32 14.04
N PHE A 6 -51.45 -34.02 13.67
CA PHE A 6 -50.07 -33.55 13.91
C PHE A 6 -49.72 -32.42 12.94
N LYS A 7 -49.61 -31.19 13.47
CA LYS A 7 -49.02 -30.08 12.73
C LYS A 7 -47.50 -30.15 12.84
N ASN A 8 -46.86 -30.56 11.75
CA ASN A 8 -45.43 -30.48 11.61
C ASN A 8 -45.05 -29.02 11.33
N THR A 9 -44.55 -28.30 12.33
CA THR A 9 -43.89 -27.01 12.18
C THR A 9 -42.44 -27.25 11.80
N LEU A 10 -42.15 -27.05 10.51
CA LEU A 10 -40.80 -27.06 9.95
C LEU A 10 -40.13 -25.76 10.38
N TRP A 11 -39.21 -25.82 11.35
CA TRP A 11 -38.33 -24.71 11.70
C TRP A 11 -37.20 -24.65 10.66
N ALA A 12 -37.30 -23.72 9.70
CA ALA A 12 -36.21 -23.39 8.80
C ALA A 12 -35.17 -22.58 9.56
N PHE A 13 -34.09 -23.22 9.98
CA PHE A 13 -32.88 -22.51 10.46
C PHE A 13 -32.21 -21.81 9.27
N PHE A 14 -32.44 -20.52 9.16
CA PHE A 14 -31.70 -19.66 8.23
C PHE A 14 -30.32 -19.42 8.84
N VAL A 15 -29.34 -20.28 8.51
CA VAL A 15 -27.94 -20.04 8.88
C VAL A 15 -27.43 -18.90 8.02
N LEU A 16 -27.42 -17.70 8.60
CA LEU A 16 -26.77 -16.51 7.99
C LEU A 16 -25.25 -16.74 8.09
N ALA A 17 -24.67 -17.29 7.04
CA ALA A 17 -23.22 -17.38 6.90
C ALA A 17 -22.67 -15.96 6.76
N ILE A 18 -22.22 -15.38 7.88
CA ILE A 18 -21.47 -14.13 7.88
C ILE A 18 -20.12 -14.46 7.22
N LEU A 19 -19.98 -14.13 5.94
CA LEU A 19 -18.70 -14.11 5.26
C LEU A 19 -17.83 -13.05 5.94
N GLN A 20 -17.04 -13.48 6.90
CA GLN A 20 -15.97 -12.64 7.45
C GLN A 20 -14.93 -12.45 6.34
N THR A 21 -15.09 -11.39 5.58
CA THR A 21 -13.99 -10.88 4.75
C THR A 21 -12.93 -10.41 5.72
N SER A 22 -11.85 -11.18 5.87
CA SER A 22 -10.65 -10.73 6.56
C SER A 22 -10.17 -9.47 5.85
N ALA A 23 -10.54 -8.31 6.37
CA ALA A 23 -10.01 -7.05 5.89
C ALA A 23 -8.49 -7.12 6.06
N LEU A 24 -7.75 -6.98 4.98
CA LEU A 24 -6.29 -6.86 5.01
C LEU A 24 -6.00 -5.53 5.71
N SER A 25 -5.75 -5.57 7.03
CA SER A 25 -5.37 -4.38 7.78
C SER A 25 -3.87 -4.19 7.64
N PHE A 26 -3.45 -3.05 7.14
CA PHE A 26 -2.06 -2.63 7.06
C PHE A 26 -1.94 -1.15 7.45
N THR A 27 -0.75 -0.74 7.82
CA THR A 27 -0.46 0.66 8.18
C THR A 27 0.79 1.11 7.47
N LEU A 28 0.94 2.44 7.35
CA LEU A 28 2.16 3.09 6.89
C LEU A 28 2.53 4.15 7.93
N GLU A 29 3.68 4.03 8.56
CA GLU A 29 4.24 5.06 9.42
C GLU A 29 5.10 6.02 8.57
N VAL A 30 4.88 7.32 8.73
CA VAL A 30 5.74 8.36 8.15
C VAL A 30 6.30 9.18 9.28
N ALA A 31 7.63 9.30 9.36
CA ALA A 31 8.34 9.95 10.46
C ALA A 31 9.47 10.86 9.95
N GLY A 32 10.15 11.53 10.86
CA GLY A 32 11.27 12.41 10.55
C GLY A 32 10.84 13.87 10.38
N ASN A 33 11.33 14.56 9.36
CA ASN A 33 11.04 15.96 9.15
C ASN A 33 9.65 16.16 8.50
N ILE A 34 8.62 16.11 9.33
CA ILE A 34 7.20 16.26 8.97
C ILE A 34 6.52 17.28 9.89
N GLU A 35 5.53 17.99 9.37
CA GLU A 35 4.76 19.00 10.15
C GLU A 35 3.54 18.37 10.84
N ASN A 36 2.79 17.53 10.12
CA ASN A 36 1.57 16.92 10.61
C ASN A 36 1.87 15.55 11.22
N THR A 37 1.45 15.33 12.46
CA THR A 37 1.69 14.08 13.20
C THR A 37 0.40 13.56 13.83
N THR A 38 0.23 12.25 13.89
CA THR A 38 -0.81 11.58 14.70
C THR A 38 -0.26 11.14 16.05
N TYR A 39 1.07 10.99 16.17
CA TYR A 39 1.80 10.69 17.39
C TYR A 39 2.86 11.76 17.68
N PRO A 40 2.49 12.87 18.36
CA PRO A 40 3.41 14.01 18.54
C PRO A 40 4.71 13.67 19.26
N VAL A 41 4.67 12.77 20.25
CA VAL A 41 5.85 12.34 21.01
C VAL A 41 6.86 11.61 20.14
N LYS A 42 6.39 10.75 19.22
CA LYS A 42 7.22 10.01 18.26
C LYS A 42 7.54 10.83 17.00
N LYS A 43 6.93 12.00 16.85
CA LYS A 43 7.00 12.82 15.63
C LYS A 43 6.71 11.97 14.38
N SER A 44 5.63 11.17 14.43
CA SER A 44 5.21 10.32 13.31
C SER A 44 3.74 10.48 12.98
N TYR A 45 3.41 10.18 11.73
CA TYR A 45 2.05 10.09 11.22
C TYR A 45 1.78 8.64 10.83
N LEU A 46 0.80 8.01 11.46
CA LEU A 46 0.38 6.66 11.16
C LEU A 46 -0.87 6.70 10.26
N PHE A 47 -0.71 6.28 9.03
CA PHE A 47 -1.82 6.02 8.13
C PHE A 47 -2.40 4.63 8.37
N THR A 48 -3.70 4.55 8.51
CA THR A 48 -4.43 3.28 8.42
C THR A 48 -4.66 2.91 6.96
N ASP A 49 -4.90 1.64 6.67
CA ASP A 49 -5.32 1.15 5.35
C ASP A 49 -6.54 1.92 4.82
N LYS A 50 -7.53 2.17 5.68
CA LYS A 50 -8.71 2.94 5.33
C LYS A 50 -8.38 4.36 4.86
N GLN A 51 -7.44 5.04 5.53
CA GLN A 51 -7.00 6.37 5.12
C GLN A 51 -6.23 6.33 3.80
N LEU A 52 -5.33 5.35 3.62
CA LEU A 52 -4.56 5.19 2.40
C LEU A 52 -5.47 4.88 1.20
N LEU A 53 -6.42 3.96 1.36
CA LEU A 53 -7.35 3.56 0.29
C LEU A 53 -8.36 4.66 -0.07
N ALA A 54 -8.56 5.65 0.79
CA ALA A 54 -9.39 6.83 0.52
C ALA A 54 -8.64 7.95 -0.23
N MET A 55 -7.31 7.86 -0.38
CA MET A 55 -6.51 8.83 -1.13
C MET A 55 -6.69 8.65 -2.65
N PRO A 56 -6.35 9.67 -3.46
CA PRO A 56 -6.43 9.56 -4.92
C PRO A 56 -5.62 8.38 -5.46
N VAL A 57 -6.25 7.52 -6.24
CA VAL A 57 -5.61 6.35 -6.85
C VAL A 57 -4.83 6.78 -8.08
N ARG A 58 -3.58 6.33 -8.15
CA ARG A 58 -2.72 6.47 -9.32
C ARG A 58 -2.35 5.10 -9.87
N SER A 59 -1.98 5.03 -11.14
CA SER A 59 -1.57 3.79 -11.77
C SER A 59 -0.31 3.95 -12.60
N ILE A 60 0.55 2.91 -12.56
CA ILE A 60 1.74 2.78 -13.39
C ILE A 60 1.71 1.41 -14.04
N THR A 61 1.87 1.37 -15.37
CA THR A 61 2.07 0.11 -16.11
C THR A 61 3.54 -0.02 -16.42
N THR A 62 4.22 -1.01 -15.81
CA THR A 62 5.67 -1.16 -15.91
C THR A 62 6.12 -2.58 -15.58
N SER A 63 7.32 -2.95 -16.06
CA SER A 63 8.04 -4.13 -15.60
C SER A 63 8.86 -3.82 -14.33
N THR A 64 9.21 -4.85 -13.59
CA THR A 64 10.16 -4.78 -12.47
C THR A 64 11.21 -5.86 -12.61
N SER A 65 12.18 -5.94 -11.70
CA SER A 65 13.16 -7.03 -11.69
C SER A 65 12.53 -8.41 -11.39
N TRP A 66 11.30 -8.44 -10.89
CA TRP A 66 10.61 -9.67 -10.47
C TRP A 66 9.33 -9.96 -11.26
N THR A 67 8.85 -8.99 -12.04
CA THR A 67 7.62 -9.16 -12.81
C THR A 67 7.81 -8.66 -14.24
N PRO A 68 7.19 -9.31 -15.25
CA PRO A 68 6.98 -8.69 -16.53
C PRO A 68 6.14 -7.42 -16.37
N GLN A 69 5.83 -6.74 -17.46
CA GLN A 69 4.98 -5.56 -17.44
C GLN A 69 3.62 -5.88 -16.81
N ARG A 70 3.26 -5.12 -15.76
CA ARG A 70 2.02 -5.23 -15.00
C ARG A 70 1.43 -3.85 -14.74
N LYS A 71 0.12 -3.78 -14.51
CA LYS A 71 -0.55 -2.57 -14.04
C LYS A 71 -0.52 -2.54 -12.52
N PHE A 72 0.19 -1.56 -11.96
CA PHE A 72 0.21 -1.28 -10.53
C PHE A 72 -0.73 -0.13 -10.21
N GLU A 73 -1.50 -0.23 -9.12
CA GLU A 73 -2.40 0.80 -8.64
C GLU A 73 -2.11 1.08 -7.17
N GLY A 74 -2.05 2.36 -6.80
CA GLY A 74 -1.67 2.76 -5.46
C GLY A 74 -1.81 4.25 -5.23
N ILE A 75 -1.11 4.74 -4.19
CA ILE A 75 -1.10 6.14 -3.78
C ILE A 75 0.17 6.80 -4.31
N GLY A 76 0.06 8.01 -4.85
CA GLY A 76 1.24 8.81 -5.19
C GLY A 76 2.07 9.09 -3.95
N VAL A 77 3.39 8.88 -4.01
CA VAL A 77 4.27 9.24 -2.88
C VAL A 77 4.16 10.73 -2.60
N ALA A 78 4.04 11.58 -3.62
CA ALA A 78 3.81 13.02 -3.46
C ALA A 78 2.56 13.34 -2.61
N ASP A 79 1.47 12.59 -2.81
CA ASP A 79 0.22 12.81 -2.06
C ASP A 79 0.39 12.47 -0.57
N ILE A 80 1.15 11.41 -0.26
CA ILE A 80 1.52 11.03 1.12
C ILE A 80 2.37 12.12 1.78
N LEU A 81 3.41 12.60 1.08
CA LEU A 81 4.32 13.63 1.58
C LEU A 81 3.61 14.97 1.82
N ALA A 82 2.71 15.37 0.91
CA ALA A 82 1.88 16.54 1.07
C ALA A 82 0.97 16.44 2.31
N ARG A 83 0.39 15.28 2.56
CA ARG A 83 -0.49 15.05 3.73
C ARG A 83 0.23 15.25 5.06
N VAL A 84 1.49 14.83 5.14
CA VAL A 84 2.29 14.95 6.37
C VAL A 84 3.08 16.26 6.45
N GLY A 85 3.07 17.10 5.41
CA GLY A 85 3.88 18.32 5.36
C GLY A 85 5.37 17.99 5.42
N ALA A 86 5.83 17.06 4.58
CA ALA A 86 7.21 16.60 4.57
C ALA A 86 8.17 17.69 4.11
N LYS A 87 9.30 17.84 4.83
CA LYS A 87 10.39 18.77 4.51
C LYS A 87 11.71 18.03 4.62
N GLY A 88 12.43 17.90 3.52
CA GLY A 88 13.70 17.17 3.51
C GLY A 88 14.26 17.01 2.11
N SER A 89 15.31 16.22 1.99
CA SER A 89 15.96 15.92 0.71
C SER A 89 15.99 14.42 0.38
N THR A 90 15.77 13.58 1.38
CA THR A 90 15.90 12.13 1.26
C THR A 90 14.74 11.43 1.97
N LEU A 91 14.22 10.40 1.32
CA LEU A 91 13.21 9.48 1.84
C LEU A 91 13.87 8.14 2.10
N THR A 92 13.82 7.64 3.32
CA THR A 92 14.22 6.27 3.62
C THR A 92 12.97 5.41 3.72
N PHE A 93 12.81 4.47 2.79
CA PHE A 93 11.72 3.49 2.83
C PHE A 93 12.19 2.24 3.56
N TYR A 94 11.39 1.75 4.49
CA TYR A 94 11.64 0.51 5.24
C TYR A 94 10.59 -0.54 4.88
N ALA A 95 11.05 -1.77 4.76
CA ALA A 95 10.20 -2.94 4.62
C ALA A 95 9.96 -3.61 5.98
N LEU A 96 8.96 -4.51 6.06
CA LEU A 96 8.60 -5.26 7.27
C LEU A 96 9.75 -6.06 7.90
N ASN A 97 10.81 -6.38 7.14
CA ASN A 97 12.00 -7.10 7.60
C ASN A 97 13.17 -6.15 7.92
N ASP A 98 12.89 -4.86 8.11
CA ASP A 98 13.87 -3.78 8.35
C ASP A 98 14.88 -3.55 7.21
N TYR A 99 14.72 -4.21 6.04
CA TYR A 99 15.45 -3.79 4.85
C TYR A 99 15.04 -2.37 4.47
N TYR A 100 15.99 -1.55 4.07
CA TYR A 100 15.70 -0.17 3.73
C TYR A 100 16.50 0.32 2.52
N ILE A 101 15.98 1.36 1.88
CA ILE A 101 16.64 2.10 0.81
C ILE A 101 16.44 3.60 0.99
N ASP A 102 17.43 4.37 0.56
CA ASP A 102 17.34 5.81 0.46
C ASP A 102 16.96 6.23 -0.97
N VAL A 103 16.01 7.13 -1.07
CA VAL A 103 15.50 7.69 -2.32
C VAL A 103 15.56 9.21 -2.22
N PRO A 104 16.16 9.91 -3.19
CA PRO A 104 16.12 11.37 -3.22
C PRO A 104 14.69 11.89 -3.34
N LEU A 105 14.36 12.96 -2.62
CA LEU A 105 13.04 13.59 -2.70
C LEU A 105 12.73 14.05 -4.13
N SER A 106 13.76 14.46 -4.89
CA SER A 106 13.62 14.86 -6.31
C SER A 106 13.05 13.76 -7.21
N ASP A 107 13.21 12.48 -6.86
CA ASP A 107 12.63 11.37 -7.63
C ASP A 107 11.08 11.38 -7.56
N VAL A 108 10.51 11.91 -6.48
CA VAL A 108 9.05 11.98 -6.29
C VAL A 108 8.40 12.83 -7.37
N GLU A 109 8.96 14.03 -7.61
CA GLU A 109 8.45 14.94 -8.63
C GLU A 109 8.82 14.47 -10.05
N LYS A 110 10.07 13.98 -10.21
CA LYS A 110 10.59 13.57 -11.52
C LYS A 110 9.87 12.37 -12.10
N TYR A 111 9.55 11.37 -11.25
CA TYR A 111 9.03 10.08 -11.73
C TYR A 111 7.60 9.80 -11.32
N ASN A 112 6.97 10.61 -10.46
CA ASN A 112 5.61 10.40 -9.98
C ASN A 112 5.38 8.95 -9.48
N MET A 113 6.34 8.42 -8.73
CA MET A 113 6.31 7.06 -8.20
C MET A 113 5.15 6.86 -7.22
N ILE A 114 4.69 5.62 -7.10
CA ILE A 114 3.56 5.24 -6.25
C ILE A 114 3.96 4.19 -5.21
N LEU A 115 3.24 4.18 -4.08
CA LEU A 115 3.12 3.02 -3.21
C LEU A 115 1.92 2.20 -3.68
N ALA A 116 2.20 1.16 -4.46
CA ALA A 116 1.17 0.28 -5.01
C ALA A 116 0.63 -0.66 -3.93
N TYR A 117 -0.69 -0.84 -3.91
CA TYR A 117 -1.39 -1.83 -3.09
C TYR A 117 -2.17 -2.85 -3.93
N LYS A 118 -2.20 -2.65 -5.27
CA LYS A 118 -2.76 -3.61 -6.24
C LYS A 118 -1.81 -3.84 -7.40
N MET A 119 -1.88 -5.04 -7.95
CA MET A 119 -1.26 -5.42 -9.22
C MET A 119 -2.30 -6.17 -10.06
N ASP A 120 -2.55 -5.69 -11.29
CA ASP A 120 -3.57 -6.20 -12.21
C ASP A 120 -4.98 -6.31 -11.55
N GLY A 121 -5.36 -5.29 -10.75
CA GLY A 121 -6.63 -5.22 -10.05
C GLY A 121 -6.72 -6.06 -8.76
N VAL A 122 -5.70 -6.87 -8.44
CA VAL A 122 -5.68 -7.72 -7.25
C VAL A 122 -4.87 -7.07 -6.13
N MET A 123 -5.43 -7.04 -4.92
CA MET A 123 -4.74 -6.52 -3.73
C MET A 123 -3.44 -7.30 -3.46
N LEU A 124 -2.35 -6.56 -3.25
CA LEU A 124 -1.07 -7.15 -2.88
C LEU A 124 -1.14 -7.73 -1.46
N LYS A 125 -0.65 -8.97 -1.32
CA LYS A 125 -0.50 -9.64 -0.04
C LYS A 125 0.97 -9.69 0.35
N ILE A 126 1.28 -9.86 1.63
CA ILE A 126 2.66 -9.95 2.14
C ILE A 126 3.50 -10.94 1.32
N ARG A 127 2.94 -12.10 0.98
CA ARG A 127 3.62 -13.11 0.14
C ARG A 127 3.89 -12.69 -1.32
N ASN A 128 3.22 -11.61 -1.79
CA ASN A 128 3.27 -11.12 -3.17
C ASN A 128 3.46 -9.60 -3.18
N PHE A 129 4.63 -9.12 -2.72
CA PHE A 129 5.05 -7.72 -2.69
C PHE A 129 4.27 -6.77 -1.77
N GLY A 130 3.16 -7.20 -1.15
CA GLY A 130 2.33 -6.34 -0.30
C GLY A 130 2.82 -6.23 1.15
N PRO A 131 2.18 -5.36 1.93
CA PRO A 131 0.97 -4.60 1.60
C PRO A 131 1.20 -3.43 0.64
N LEU A 132 2.37 -2.79 0.67
CA LEU A 132 2.74 -1.66 -0.17
C LEU A 132 4.05 -1.94 -0.91
N PHE A 133 4.10 -1.57 -2.18
CA PHE A 133 5.25 -1.75 -3.05
C PHE A 133 5.61 -0.42 -3.72
N LEU A 134 6.82 0.08 -3.53
CA LEU A 134 7.31 1.28 -4.20
C LEU A 134 7.60 0.96 -5.66
N VAL A 135 6.87 1.61 -6.56
CA VAL A 135 6.94 1.38 -8.00
C VAL A 135 7.27 2.67 -8.75
N TYR A 136 8.29 2.59 -9.61
CA TYR A 136 8.67 3.62 -10.57
C TYR A 136 8.11 3.30 -11.96
N PRO A 137 7.90 4.29 -12.84
CA PRO A 137 7.48 4.10 -14.23
C PRO A 137 8.68 3.69 -15.12
N ARG A 138 9.32 2.57 -14.80
CA ARG A 138 10.58 2.09 -15.42
C ARG A 138 10.51 2.04 -16.94
N ASP A 139 9.43 1.48 -17.48
CA ASP A 139 9.29 1.27 -18.91
C ASP A 139 9.00 2.57 -19.69
N ALA A 140 8.42 3.58 -18.98
CA ALA A 140 8.05 4.86 -19.60
C ALA A 140 9.12 5.95 -19.44
N ALA A 141 9.98 5.87 -18.42
CA ALA A 141 10.95 6.90 -18.09
C ALA A 141 12.32 6.74 -18.79
N GLY A 142 12.46 5.73 -19.66
CA GLY A 142 13.68 5.50 -20.45
C GLY A 142 14.76 4.70 -19.71
N PRO A 143 15.99 4.60 -20.33
CA PRO A 143 17.03 3.68 -19.88
C PRO A 143 17.59 3.99 -18.49
N GLU A 144 17.43 5.21 -18.01
CA GLU A 144 17.89 5.64 -16.67
C GLU A 144 17.37 4.75 -15.56
N LEU A 145 16.06 4.43 -15.59
CA LEU A 145 15.43 3.58 -14.57
C LEU A 145 15.74 2.08 -14.73
N ASN A 146 16.48 1.68 -15.76
CA ASN A 146 16.94 0.30 -15.97
C ASN A 146 18.31 0.03 -15.32
N SER A 147 18.88 0.99 -14.60
CA SER A 147 20.17 0.83 -13.92
C SER A 147 20.04 -0.02 -12.64
N PRO A 148 21.17 -0.64 -12.17
CA PRO A 148 21.18 -1.36 -10.90
C PRO A 148 20.73 -0.51 -9.71
N LEU A 149 21.06 0.80 -9.71
CA LEU A 149 20.65 1.74 -8.69
C LEU A 149 19.12 1.84 -8.60
N TYR A 150 18.44 2.07 -9.72
CA TYR A 150 16.97 2.18 -9.72
C TYR A 150 16.29 0.83 -9.50
N ASN A 151 16.90 -0.26 -9.94
CA ASN A 151 16.40 -1.60 -9.62
C ASN A 151 16.36 -1.86 -8.11
N SER A 152 17.34 -1.36 -7.35
CA SER A 152 17.35 -1.48 -5.89
C SER A 152 16.31 -0.59 -5.19
N ARG A 153 15.78 0.44 -5.86
CA ARG A 153 14.75 1.33 -5.32
C ARG A 153 13.32 0.79 -5.40
N PHE A 154 13.12 -0.30 -6.13
CA PHE A 154 11.86 -1.04 -6.06
C PHE A 154 11.84 -1.87 -4.77
N ILE A 155 11.27 -1.34 -3.71
CA ILE A 155 11.15 -2.00 -2.41
C ILE A 155 9.71 -2.42 -2.16
N TRP A 156 9.51 -3.68 -1.79
CA TRP A 156 8.19 -4.22 -1.42
C TRP A 156 8.04 -4.37 0.08
N GLN A 157 6.81 -4.66 0.53
CA GLN A 157 6.45 -4.79 1.95
C GLN A 157 6.74 -3.53 2.75
N VAL A 158 6.59 -2.36 2.11
CA VAL A 158 6.84 -1.07 2.77
C VAL A 158 5.83 -0.85 3.90
N ASP A 159 6.33 -0.53 5.09
CA ASP A 159 5.53 -0.18 6.26
C ASP A 159 5.91 1.17 6.88
N ARG A 160 7.09 1.71 6.53
CA ARG A 160 7.58 2.98 7.11
C ARG A 160 8.37 3.80 6.10
N ILE A 161 8.21 5.13 6.21
CA ILE A 161 9.01 6.14 5.50
C ILE A 161 9.59 7.11 6.53
N VAL A 162 10.89 7.38 6.44
CA VAL A 162 11.55 8.41 7.25
C VAL A 162 12.06 9.53 6.35
N ILE A 163 11.66 10.77 6.66
CA ILE A 163 12.06 11.97 5.93
C ILE A 163 13.31 12.57 6.60
N LYS A 164 14.39 12.77 5.82
CA LYS A 164 15.66 13.34 6.26
C LYS A 164 16.00 14.62 5.52
#